data_a1d7bd9713d34f7be168c38986a4c579
#
_entry.id   a1d7bd9713d34f7be168c38986a4c579
#
_cell.length_a   1.000
_cell.length_b   1.000
_cell.length_c   1.000
_cell.angle_alpha   90.00
_cell.angle_beta   90.00
_cell.angle_gamma   90.00
#
_symmetry.space_group_name_H-M   'P 1'
#
loop_
_entity.id
_entity.type
_entity.pdbx_description
1 polymer ?
#
loop_
_entity_poly.entity_id
_entity_poly.type
_entity_poly.pdbx_seq_one_letter_code
_entity_poly.pdbx_strand_id
1 'polypeptide(L)'
;AACGTTEAAENVTESETPENTDYNFTVSYDGIQTGDVSSGVAVHDPSIYEEDGTYYIFGSHMSAAKSDDLLHWESIADGYNKTNPVYGQIYGVADEAFAYAGSKNSLIQTDDKKTHVWAPDVIYNKTTGLYYMYYCTTSTWNASNLCFGTSETIEGPYEWQGALIYSGFDKDTITGTDVLDYVDEEYALKNYVRNNSYNFEEYPNAIDPSVFYDTDDRMWMVYGSWSGGIYLLEIDPATGQVIHPEADEEHNVDAYYGKKLLGGGHKSIEAPYILYDETTGYYYLYVSYGTLTSSGGYQVRVFRSKTVDGDYVDMNGEYPTADVDHQLYGLKLTGNYKLPSLERAYMATGHNSAFIDEDGRQYLVYHTRFNNGTENHSPRVHQMLMNEDGWPCELPYQTQ
;
A
#
# COMPACT_ATOMS: atom_id res chain seq x y z
N ALA A 1 -71.56 7.06 -7.77
CA ALA A 1 -70.79 6.70 -6.61
C ALA A 1 -69.34 7.12 -6.85
N ALA A 2 -68.93 8.27 -6.29
CA ALA A 2 -67.58 8.77 -6.33
C ALA A 2 -66.89 8.34 -5.01
N CYS A 3 -65.81 7.60 -5.15
CA CYS A 3 -64.94 7.23 -4.04
C CYS A 3 -63.86 8.33 -3.89
N GLY A 4 -64.02 9.13 -2.83
CA GLY A 4 -62.94 10.09 -2.48
C GLY A 4 -61.88 9.40 -1.63
N THR A 5 -60.66 9.39 -2.12
CA THR A 5 -59.48 9.04 -1.34
C THR A 5 -58.94 10.30 -0.70
N THR A 6 -59.02 10.42 0.59
CA THR A 6 -58.29 11.38 1.40
C THR A 6 -56.88 10.86 1.58
N GLU A 7 -55.90 11.50 0.94
CA GLU A 7 -54.50 11.33 1.28
C GLU A 7 -54.24 11.97 2.64
N ALA A 8 -53.86 11.14 3.60
CA ALA A 8 -53.30 11.63 4.84
C ALA A 8 -51.83 12.05 4.56
N ALA A 9 -51.56 13.33 4.71
CA ALA A 9 -50.20 13.82 4.73
C ALA A 9 -49.49 13.24 5.97
N GLU A 10 -48.59 12.32 5.77
CA GLU A 10 -47.62 11.90 6.80
C GLU A 10 -46.72 13.10 7.12
N ASN A 11 -46.90 13.64 8.31
CA ASN A 11 -45.89 14.51 8.89
C ASN A 11 -44.63 13.70 9.09
N VAL A 12 -43.67 13.86 8.18
CA VAL A 12 -42.27 13.48 8.43
C VAL A 12 -41.77 14.43 9.51
N THR A 13 -41.80 14.00 10.76
CA THR A 13 -41.05 14.66 11.80
C THR A 13 -39.56 14.52 11.40
N GLU A 14 -38.93 15.65 11.11
CA GLU A 14 -37.45 15.71 11.07
C GLU A 14 -36.97 15.05 12.36
N SER A 15 -36.30 13.92 12.22
CA SER A 15 -35.59 13.31 13.34
C SER A 15 -34.54 14.32 13.74
N GLU A 16 -34.66 14.90 14.93
CA GLU A 16 -33.55 15.65 15.54
C GLU A 16 -32.37 14.71 15.55
N THR A 17 -31.37 15.02 14.75
CA THR A 17 -30.06 14.37 14.83
C THR A 17 -29.57 14.59 16.25
N PRO A 18 -29.23 13.53 17.01
CA PRO A 18 -28.70 13.74 18.36
C PRO A 18 -27.47 14.64 18.22
N GLU A 19 -27.49 15.78 18.88
CA GLU A 19 -26.24 16.54 19.11
C GLU A 19 -25.32 15.65 19.96
N ASN A 20 -24.56 14.81 19.31
CA ASN A 20 -23.48 14.12 19.98
C ASN A 20 -22.31 15.10 20.09
N THR A 21 -22.21 15.74 21.24
CA THR A 21 -21.18 16.72 21.56
C THR A 21 -19.88 16.09 22.08
N ASP A 22 -19.78 14.76 22.13
CA ASP A 22 -18.64 14.04 22.66
C ASP A 22 -17.64 13.56 21.59
N TYR A 23 -17.59 14.21 20.43
CA TYR A 23 -16.46 13.99 19.51
C TYR A 23 -15.19 14.57 20.11
N ASN A 24 -14.20 13.70 20.32
CA ASN A 24 -12.90 14.08 20.89
C ASN A 24 -12.02 14.96 19.98
N PHE A 25 -12.52 15.35 18.82
CA PHE A 25 -11.82 16.28 17.95
C PHE A 25 -12.81 17.20 17.24
N THR A 26 -12.39 18.45 17.13
CA THR A 26 -13.11 19.47 16.37
C THR A 26 -12.56 19.48 14.96
N VAL A 27 -13.43 19.31 13.97
CA VAL A 27 -13.07 19.53 12.57
C VAL A 27 -13.06 21.03 12.35
N SER A 28 -11.90 21.57 12.00
CA SER A 28 -11.79 22.93 11.47
C SER A 28 -11.56 22.86 9.97
N TYR A 29 -12.36 23.60 9.23
CA TYR A 29 -12.17 23.82 7.79
C TYR A 29 -11.43 25.13 7.52
N ASP A 30 -10.97 25.82 8.57
CA ASP A 30 -10.16 27.03 8.43
C ASP A 30 -8.81 26.66 7.82
N GLY A 31 -8.45 27.33 6.73
CA GLY A 31 -7.21 27.05 6.01
C GLY A 31 -7.25 25.85 5.05
N ILE A 32 -8.37 25.11 4.98
CA ILE A 32 -8.51 24.04 3.98
C ILE A 32 -8.66 24.67 2.60
N GLN A 33 -7.80 24.24 1.69
CA GLN A 33 -7.86 24.65 0.30
C GLN A 33 -9.10 24.05 -0.36
N THR A 34 -9.99 24.88 -0.86
CA THR A 34 -11.13 24.46 -1.67
C THR A 34 -10.81 24.58 -3.14
N GLY A 35 -11.19 23.59 -3.93
CA GLY A 35 -10.87 23.51 -5.34
C GLY A 35 -9.88 22.38 -5.64
N ASP A 36 -9.69 22.09 -6.92
CA ASP A 36 -8.73 21.07 -7.35
C ASP A 36 -7.34 21.71 -7.42
N VAL A 37 -6.52 21.43 -6.42
CA VAL A 37 -5.13 21.89 -6.36
C VAL A 37 -4.26 20.89 -7.08
N SER A 38 -3.63 21.29 -8.18
CA SER A 38 -2.65 20.46 -8.88
C SER A 38 -1.41 20.25 -8.02
N SER A 39 -1.04 18.98 -7.82
CA SER A 39 0.19 18.65 -7.08
C SER A 39 1.48 19.07 -7.78
N GLY A 40 1.44 19.29 -9.10
CA GLY A 40 2.62 19.61 -9.91
C GLY A 40 3.51 18.43 -10.27
N VAL A 41 3.21 17.23 -9.78
CA VAL A 41 3.97 15.99 -10.02
C VAL A 41 3.06 14.83 -10.38
N ALA A 42 3.65 13.77 -10.92
CA ALA A 42 2.96 12.55 -11.34
C ALA A 42 3.54 11.30 -10.65
N VAL A 43 3.74 11.37 -9.33
CA VAL A 43 4.23 10.24 -8.54
C VAL A 43 3.10 9.21 -8.41
N HIS A 44 3.38 7.98 -8.86
CA HIS A 44 2.49 6.83 -8.79
C HIS A 44 2.82 5.99 -7.56
N ASP A 45 1.81 5.41 -6.89
CA ASP A 45 2.02 4.60 -5.68
C ASP A 45 2.75 5.35 -4.56
N PRO A 46 2.27 6.54 -4.15
CA PRO A 46 3.01 7.42 -3.25
C PRO A 46 3.09 6.86 -1.83
N SER A 47 4.30 6.70 -1.32
CA SER A 47 4.58 6.38 0.07
C SER A 47 5.12 7.62 0.79
N ILE A 48 4.42 8.04 1.85
CA ILE A 48 4.68 9.27 2.58
C ILE A 48 5.72 9.09 3.69
N TYR A 49 6.60 10.06 3.83
CA TYR A 49 7.50 10.20 4.97
C TYR A 49 7.59 11.68 5.37
N GLU A 50 7.51 11.98 6.66
CA GLU A 50 7.65 13.34 7.19
C GLU A 50 8.96 13.43 7.96
N GLU A 51 9.72 14.49 7.73
CA GLU A 51 10.93 14.84 8.46
C GLU A 51 11.02 16.34 8.64
N ASP A 52 11.03 16.80 9.88
CA ASP A 52 11.22 18.21 10.25
C ASP A 52 10.30 19.20 9.51
N GLY A 53 9.04 18.81 9.30
CA GLY A 53 8.02 19.62 8.63
C GLY A 53 8.07 19.55 7.11
N THR A 54 8.98 18.78 6.53
CA THR A 54 9.00 18.48 5.09
C THR A 54 8.42 17.10 4.85
N TYR A 55 7.54 16.99 3.88
CA TYR A 55 6.90 15.75 3.48
C TYR A 55 7.55 15.22 2.21
N TYR A 56 7.80 13.92 2.18
CA TYR A 56 8.38 13.22 1.04
C TYR A 56 7.43 12.14 0.57
N ILE A 57 7.29 12.00 -0.74
CA ILE A 57 6.62 10.83 -1.34
C ILE A 57 7.60 10.13 -2.26
N PHE A 58 7.67 8.82 -2.10
CA PHE A 58 8.44 7.91 -2.95
C PHE A 58 7.47 7.05 -3.74
N GLY A 59 7.71 6.88 -5.02
CA GLY A 59 6.78 6.15 -5.87
C GLY A 59 7.46 5.27 -6.91
N SER A 60 6.64 4.56 -7.64
CA SER A 60 7.04 3.66 -8.72
C SER A 60 7.80 4.40 -9.82
N HIS A 61 8.60 3.64 -10.57
CA HIS A 61 9.40 4.14 -11.69
C HIS A 61 10.52 5.11 -11.29
N MET A 62 11.05 4.92 -10.07
CA MET A 62 12.13 5.75 -9.52
C MET A 62 11.77 7.24 -9.39
N SER A 63 10.51 7.52 -9.06
CA SER A 63 10.01 8.86 -8.80
C SER A 63 10.00 9.19 -7.32
N ALA A 64 10.25 10.45 -6.99
CA ALA A 64 10.07 11.01 -5.66
C ALA A 64 9.80 12.51 -5.72
N ALA A 65 9.12 13.02 -4.73
CA ALA A 65 8.82 14.44 -4.61
C ALA A 65 8.79 14.86 -3.13
N LYS A 66 8.85 16.16 -2.89
CA LYS A 66 8.73 16.77 -1.56
C LYS A 66 7.76 17.93 -1.55
N SER A 67 7.22 18.22 -0.37
CA SER A 67 6.27 19.31 -0.13
C SER A 67 6.38 19.82 1.30
N ASP A 68 6.09 21.12 1.48
CA ASP A 68 5.96 21.73 2.80
C ASP A 68 4.50 21.94 3.21
N ASP A 69 3.53 21.68 2.32
CA ASP A 69 2.11 21.98 2.54
C ASP A 69 1.15 20.83 2.19
N LEU A 70 1.67 19.67 1.75
CA LEU A 70 0.89 18.51 1.30
C LEU A 70 0.04 18.73 0.04
N LEU A 71 0.05 19.92 -0.52
CA LEU A 71 -0.71 20.30 -1.71
C LEU A 71 0.16 20.44 -2.96
N HIS A 72 1.27 21.19 -2.82
CA HIS A 72 2.20 21.50 -3.88
C HIS A 72 3.49 20.71 -3.71
N TRP A 73 3.86 19.96 -4.72
CA TRP A 73 4.99 19.06 -4.68
C TRP A 73 6.07 19.44 -5.68
N GLU A 74 7.31 19.30 -5.27
CA GLU A 74 8.49 19.48 -6.10
C GLU A 74 9.11 18.11 -6.38
N SER A 75 9.30 17.79 -7.67
CA SER A 75 9.99 16.54 -8.05
C SER A 75 11.47 16.58 -7.63
N ILE A 76 11.92 15.56 -6.91
CA ILE A 76 13.32 15.40 -6.53
C ILE A 76 14.00 14.25 -7.27
N ALA A 77 13.23 13.35 -7.88
CA ALA A 77 13.73 12.25 -8.69
C ALA A 77 12.66 11.79 -9.69
N ASP A 78 13.10 11.42 -10.89
CA ASP A 78 12.26 10.79 -11.91
C ASP A 78 13.11 10.04 -12.93
N GLY A 79 12.66 8.83 -13.27
CA GLY A 79 13.21 8.03 -14.37
C GLY A 79 14.35 7.09 -14.03
N TYR A 80 14.51 6.10 -14.91
CA TYR A 80 15.48 5.01 -14.81
C TYR A 80 16.82 5.42 -15.36
N ASN A 81 17.67 6.00 -14.51
CA ASN A 81 19.04 6.38 -14.91
C ASN A 81 19.97 6.43 -13.70
N LYS A 82 21.28 6.32 -13.98
CA LYS A 82 22.34 6.36 -12.94
C LYS A 82 22.51 7.73 -12.29
N THR A 83 21.98 8.77 -12.91
CA THR A 83 22.04 10.14 -12.38
C THR A 83 20.81 10.52 -11.54
N ASN A 84 19.85 9.61 -11.42
CA ASN A 84 18.74 9.79 -10.50
C ASN A 84 19.26 9.99 -9.07
N PRO A 85 18.97 11.13 -8.41
CA PRO A 85 19.61 11.46 -7.13
C PRO A 85 19.16 10.58 -5.97
N VAL A 86 18.00 9.96 -6.08
CA VAL A 86 17.43 9.06 -5.04
C VAL A 86 17.77 7.60 -5.34
N TYR A 87 17.50 7.14 -6.57
CA TYR A 87 17.55 5.72 -6.97
C TYR A 87 18.75 5.36 -7.85
N GLY A 88 19.59 6.31 -8.18
CA GLY A 88 20.67 6.10 -9.16
C GLY A 88 21.67 5.00 -8.78
N GLN A 89 21.94 4.82 -7.49
CA GLN A 89 22.83 3.77 -6.99
C GLN A 89 22.18 2.37 -7.13
N ILE A 90 20.88 2.26 -6.95
CA ILE A 90 20.11 1.03 -7.21
C ILE A 90 20.18 0.69 -8.70
N TYR A 91 19.92 1.66 -9.55
CA TYR A 91 20.01 1.48 -10.99
C TYR A 91 21.46 1.22 -11.47
N GLY A 92 22.43 1.74 -10.76
CA GLY A 92 23.87 1.56 -11.05
C GLY A 92 24.33 0.11 -10.91
N VAL A 93 23.69 -0.70 -10.06
CA VAL A 93 23.95 -2.13 -9.84
C VAL A 93 22.87 -3.01 -10.50
N ALA A 94 22.37 -2.60 -11.66
CA ALA A 94 21.25 -3.25 -12.33
C ALA A 94 21.47 -4.76 -12.60
N ASP A 95 22.69 -5.19 -12.88
CA ASP A 95 23.00 -6.60 -13.12
C ASP A 95 22.83 -7.46 -11.85
N GLU A 96 22.93 -6.87 -10.67
CA GLU A 96 22.72 -7.51 -9.38
C GLU A 96 21.28 -7.31 -8.89
N ALA A 97 20.80 -6.06 -8.86
CA ALA A 97 19.50 -5.70 -8.35
C ALA A 97 18.33 -6.30 -9.18
N PHE A 98 18.56 -6.50 -10.48
CA PHE A 98 17.56 -7.06 -11.40
C PHE A 98 17.92 -8.47 -11.88
N ALA A 99 18.81 -9.18 -11.22
CA ALA A 99 19.29 -10.49 -11.66
C ALA A 99 18.16 -11.52 -11.82
N TYR A 100 17.15 -11.46 -10.96
CA TYR A 100 16.00 -12.34 -10.99
C TYR A 100 14.83 -11.76 -11.80
N ALA A 101 14.47 -10.51 -11.55
CA ALA A 101 13.29 -9.88 -12.15
C ALA A 101 13.52 -8.39 -12.44
N GLY A 102 12.69 -7.80 -13.32
CA GLY A 102 12.63 -6.36 -13.54
C GLY A 102 13.46 -5.81 -14.70
N SER A 103 14.34 -6.61 -15.31
CA SER A 103 15.13 -6.19 -16.47
C SER A 103 15.42 -7.33 -17.44
N LYS A 104 16.05 -7.00 -18.57
CA LYS A 104 16.47 -7.99 -19.56
C LYS A 104 17.49 -9.01 -19.04
N ASN A 105 18.17 -8.70 -17.94
CA ASN A 105 19.17 -9.58 -17.34
C ASN A 105 18.58 -10.53 -16.29
N SER A 106 17.28 -10.41 -15.98
CA SER A 106 16.62 -11.27 -15.02
C SER A 106 16.56 -12.73 -15.47
N LEU A 107 16.52 -13.65 -14.51
CA LEU A 107 16.41 -15.10 -14.79
C LEU A 107 15.07 -15.46 -15.44
N ILE A 108 13.99 -14.78 -15.01
CA ILE A 108 12.66 -14.94 -15.57
C ILE A 108 12.29 -13.66 -16.31
N GLN A 109 12.44 -13.69 -17.61
CA GLN A 109 12.32 -12.50 -18.43
C GLN A 109 11.09 -12.57 -19.32
N THR A 110 10.18 -11.62 -19.15
CA THR A 110 8.96 -11.48 -19.95
C THR A 110 8.94 -10.19 -20.79
N ASP A 111 9.69 -9.16 -20.35
CA ASP A 111 9.85 -7.90 -21.07
C ASP A 111 11.29 -7.39 -20.92
N ASP A 112 12.08 -7.54 -21.99
CA ASP A 112 13.50 -7.19 -21.99
C ASP A 112 13.78 -5.71 -22.27
N LYS A 113 12.75 -4.89 -22.41
CA LYS A 113 12.87 -3.46 -22.75
C LYS A 113 12.58 -2.54 -21.59
N LYS A 114 11.92 -3.06 -20.55
CA LYS A 114 11.47 -2.26 -19.42
C LYS A 114 12.15 -2.70 -18.14
N THR A 115 12.48 -1.74 -17.33
CA THR A 115 12.89 -1.94 -15.95
C THR A 115 11.72 -1.60 -15.04
N HIS A 116 11.37 -2.51 -14.15
CA HIS A 116 10.26 -2.37 -13.23
C HIS A 116 10.77 -2.29 -11.79
N VAL A 117 10.85 -1.09 -11.27
CA VAL A 117 11.07 -0.79 -9.85
C VAL A 117 9.81 -0.09 -9.36
N TRP A 118 9.06 -0.76 -8.48
CA TRP A 118 7.74 -0.31 -8.09
C TRP A 118 7.57 -0.18 -6.58
N ALA A 119 6.62 0.68 -6.21
CA ALA A 119 6.03 0.83 -4.90
C ALA A 119 7.03 0.81 -3.74
N PRO A 120 8.00 1.72 -3.71
CA PRO A 120 8.92 1.84 -2.58
C PRO A 120 8.21 2.34 -1.33
N ASP A 121 8.72 1.95 -0.17
CA ASP A 121 8.38 2.51 1.12
C ASP A 121 9.64 2.75 1.95
N VAL A 122 9.68 3.85 2.69
CA VAL A 122 10.87 4.28 3.45
C VAL A 122 10.57 4.29 4.93
N ILE A 123 11.52 3.79 5.71
CA ILE A 123 11.49 3.82 7.17
C ILE A 123 12.86 4.26 7.70
N TYR A 124 12.85 5.04 8.78
CA TYR A 124 14.07 5.29 9.54
C TYR A 124 14.34 4.11 10.47
N ASN A 125 15.47 3.45 10.28
CA ASN A 125 15.89 2.33 11.12
C ASN A 125 16.58 2.87 12.39
N LYS A 126 15.88 2.83 13.51
CA LYS A 126 16.35 3.33 14.80
C LYS A 126 17.60 2.60 15.32
N THR A 127 17.81 1.35 14.89
CA THR A 127 18.94 0.53 15.32
C THR A 127 20.22 0.91 14.59
N THR A 128 20.16 1.14 13.28
CA THR A 128 21.33 1.46 12.46
C THR A 128 21.54 2.96 12.24
N GLY A 129 20.51 3.77 12.46
CA GLY A 129 20.53 5.21 12.20
C GLY A 129 20.51 5.57 10.71
N LEU A 130 20.05 4.68 9.87
CA LEU A 130 19.94 4.86 8.42
C LEU A 130 18.47 4.84 7.98
N TYR A 131 18.19 5.46 6.83
CA TYR A 131 16.93 5.30 6.13
C TYR A 131 16.99 4.04 5.29
N TYR A 132 15.94 3.21 5.38
CA TYR A 132 15.79 1.98 4.62
C TYR A 132 14.63 2.16 3.65
N MET A 133 14.89 1.93 2.38
CA MET A 133 13.88 1.89 1.33
C MET A 133 13.66 0.45 0.90
N TYR A 134 12.43 -0.05 1.10
CA TYR A 134 11.99 -1.34 0.60
C TYR A 134 11.19 -1.12 -0.68
N TYR A 135 11.45 -1.92 -1.69
CA TYR A 135 10.81 -1.82 -3.00
C TYR A 135 10.78 -3.20 -3.66
N CYS A 136 10.18 -3.31 -4.83
CA CYS A 136 10.23 -4.53 -5.61
C CYS A 136 10.84 -4.32 -6.98
N THR A 137 11.40 -5.39 -7.52
CA THR A 137 11.59 -5.55 -8.96
C THR A 137 10.67 -6.65 -9.47
N THR A 138 10.17 -6.51 -10.71
CA THR A 138 9.22 -7.45 -11.27
C THR A 138 9.37 -7.58 -12.78
N SER A 139 9.10 -8.79 -13.29
CA SER A 139 9.01 -9.08 -14.72
C SER A 139 7.55 -9.29 -15.09
N THR A 140 6.88 -8.20 -15.46
CA THR A 140 5.49 -8.19 -15.94
C THR A 140 4.54 -8.95 -15.00
N TRP A 141 4.66 -8.72 -13.67
CA TRP A 141 3.91 -9.33 -12.56
C TRP A 141 4.16 -10.84 -12.33
N ASN A 142 4.91 -11.52 -13.19
CA ASN A 142 5.08 -12.97 -13.09
C ASN A 142 6.18 -13.37 -12.13
N ALA A 143 7.41 -12.84 -12.34
CA ALA A 143 8.51 -13.03 -11.42
C ALA A 143 8.79 -11.73 -10.70
N SER A 144 8.88 -11.79 -9.38
CA SER A 144 9.10 -10.62 -8.54
C SER A 144 10.00 -10.94 -7.37
N ASN A 145 10.69 -9.92 -6.88
CA ASN A 145 11.39 -9.99 -5.61
C ASN A 145 11.36 -8.64 -4.90
N LEU A 146 11.27 -8.71 -3.58
CA LEU A 146 11.45 -7.55 -2.73
C LEU A 146 12.95 -7.29 -2.55
N CYS A 147 13.30 -6.01 -2.52
CA CYS A 147 14.66 -5.52 -2.31
C CYS A 147 14.68 -4.43 -1.25
N PHE A 148 15.86 -4.09 -0.78
CA PHE A 148 16.03 -2.87 0.00
C PHE A 148 17.37 -2.19 -0.30
N GLY A 149 17.36 -0.88 -0.07
CA GLY A 149 18.53 -0.03 -0.11
C GLY A 149 18.57 0.86 1.12
N THR A 150 19.75 1.41 1.43
CA THR A 150 19.96 2.26 2.59
C THR A 150 20.59 3.59 2.23
N SER A 151 20.31 4.61 3.04
CA SER A 151 20.91 5.95 2.90
C SER A 151 21.10 6.62 4.24
N GLU A 152 22.09 7.50 4.33
CA GLU A 152 22.29 8.37 5.49
C GLU A 152 21.28 9.52 5.55
N THR A 153 20.66 9.87 4.42
CA THR A 153 19.67 10.94 4.31
C THR A 153 18.40 10.45 3.65
N ILE A 154 17.27 11.10 3.99
CA ILE A 154 15.96 10.76 3.43
C ILE A 154 15.90 10.92 1.90
N GLU A 155 16.60 11.89 1.34
CA GLU A 155 16.64 12.14 -0.10
C GLU A 155 17.60 11.21 -0.86
N GLY A 156 18.30 10.31 -0.18
CA GLY A 156 19.23 9.37 -0.81
C GLY A 156 20.63 9.96 -1.04
N PRO A 157 21.43 9.36 -1.95
CA PRO A 157 21.11 8.17 -2.73
C PRO A 157 20.97 6.91 -1.87
N TYR A 158 20.01 6.08 -2.22
CA TYR A 158 19.83 4.77 -1.58
C TYR A 158 20.72 3.75 -2.27
N GLU A 159 21.59 3.10 -1.49
CA GLU A 159 22.48 2.05 -1.97
C GLU A 159 21.82 0.69 -1.83
N TRP A 160 21.77 -0.09 -2.91
CA TRP A 160 21.21 -1.44 -2.91
C TRP A 160 21.94 -2.35 -1.92
N GLN A 161 21.19 -3.05 -1.09
CA GLN A 161 21.71 -3.94 -0.05
C GLN A 161 21.43 -5.43 -0.34
N GLY A 162 20.32 -5.73 -1.02
CA GLY A 162 19.99 -7.10 -1.33
C GLY A 162 18.52 -7.32 -1.66
N ALA A 163 18.23 -8.55 -2.06
CA ALA A 163 16.88 -9.07 -2.25
C ALA A 163 16.43 -9.86 -1.03
N LEU A 164 15.13 -9.90 -0.79
CA LEU A 164 14.52 -10.44 0.43
C LEU A 164 13.61 -11.65 0.17
N ILE A 165 12.57 -11.44 -0.62
CA ILE A 165 11.50 -12.39 -0.89
C ILE A 165 11.33 -12.54 -2.39
N TYR A 166 11.17 -13.76 -2.84
CA TYR A 166 11.02 -14.09 -4.26
C TYR A 166 9.68 -14.76 -4.52
N SER A 167 9.10 -14.49 -5.67
CA SER A 167 7.88 -15.13 -6.16
C SER A 167 7.92 -15.35 -7.67
N GLY A 168 7.00 -16.18 -8.18
CA GLY A 168 6.87 -16.39 -9.62
C GLY A 168 7.88 -17.38 -10.22
N PHE A 169 8.61 -18.09 -9.41
CA PHE A 169 9.51 -19.17 -9.85
C PHE A 169 8.76 -20.46 -10.17
N ASP A 170 9.40 -21.32 -10.91
CA ASP A 170 9.01 -22.72 -11.13
C ASP A 170 10.12 -23.66 -10.65
N LYS A 171 9.98 -24.96 -10.96
CA LYS A 171 10.96 -25.98 -10.55
C LYS A 171 12.36 -25.77 -11.15
N ASP A 172 12.46 -25.08 -12.29
CA ASP A 172 13.73 -24.85 -13.00
C ASP A 172 14.38 -23.52 -12.57
N THR A 173 13.60 -22.54 -12.13
CA THR A 173 14.05 -21.19 -11.77
C THR A 173 14.16 -20.94 -10.27
N ILE A 174 13.63 -21.82 -9.42
CA ILE A 174 13.72 -21.70 -7.95
C ILE A 174 15.16 -21.59 -7.45
N THR A 175 16.11 -22.21 -8.14
CA THR A 175 17.54 -22.15 -7.79
C THR A 175 18.16 -20.76 -7.98
N GLY A 176 17.48 -19.86 -8.69
CA GLY A 176 17.85 -18.45 -8.79
C GLY A 176 17.34 -17.59 -7.65
N THR A 177 16.70 -18.19 -6.65
CA THR A 177 16.13 -17.54 -5.47
C THR A 177 16.83 -18.02 -4.21
N ASP A 178 16.49 -17.42 -3.07
CA ASP A 178 16.96 -17.87 -1.75
C ASP A 178 15.97 -18.83 -1.05
N VAL A 179 14.90 -19.23 -1.70
CA VAL A 179 13.82 -20.02 -1.10
C VAL A 179 14.36 -21.31 -0.47
N LEU A 180 15.28 -22.00 -1.16
CA LEU A 180 15.84 -23.28 -0.69
C LEU A 180 16.86 -23.12 0.46
N ASP A 181 17.23 -21.90 0.83
CA ASP A 181 18.01 -21.62 2.02
C ASP A 181 17.14 -21.66 3.30
N TYR A 182 15.82 -21.54 3.16
CA TYR A 182 14.87 -21.45 4.27
C TYR A 182 13.89 -22.62 4.35
N VAL A 183 13.55 -23.24 3.23
CA VAL A 183 12.65 -24.40 3.16
C VAL A 183 13.27 -25.48 2.28
N ASP A 184 12.95 -26.74 2.58
CA ASP A 184 13.44 -27.84 1.76
C ASP A 184 12.76 -27.87 0.37
N GLU A 185 13.45 -28.47 -0.60
CA GLU A 185 13.00 -28.50 -1.99
C GLU A 185 11.69 -29.24 -2.18
N GLU A 186 11.48 -30.34 -1.45
CA GLU A 186 10.23 -31.13 -1.54
C GLU A 186 9.03 -30.27 -1.09
N TYR A 187 9.18 -29.58 0.04
CA TYR A 187 8.17 -28.66 0.54
C TYR A 187 7.91 -27.52 -0.46
N ALA A 188 8.96 -26.87 -0.94
CA ALA A 188 8.86 -25.75 -1.86
C ALA A 188 8.15 -26.12 -3.17
N LEU A 189 8.56 -27.21 -3.80
CA LEU A 189 7.97 -27.65 -5.08
C LEU A 189 6.54 -28.16 -4.90
N LYS A 190 6.21 -28.78 -3.78
CA LYS A 190 4.86 -29.24 -3.48
C LYS A 190 3.87 -28.10 -3.26
N ASN A 191 4.29 -27.04 -2.57
CA ASN A 191 3.41 -25.96 -2.13
C ASN A 191 3.46 -24.76 -3.08
N TYR A 192 4.67 -24.30 -3.47
CA TYR A 192 4.84 -23.06 -4.24
C TYR A 192 4.74 -23.25 -5.74
N VAL A 193 4.81 -24.49 -6.22
CA VAL A 193 4.70 -24.80 -7.66
C VAL A 193 3.47 -25.65 -7.92
N ARG A 194 2.66 -25.24 -8.87
CA ARG A 194 1.45 -25.94 -9.29
C ARG A 194 1.37 -25.96 -10.81
N ASN A 195 1.14 -27.13 -11.39
CA ASN A 195 1.09 -27.29 -12.86
C ASN A 195 2.31 -26.70 -13.60
N ASN A 196 3.50 -26.95 -13.06
CA ASN A 196 4.80 -26.45 -13.58
C ASN A 196 4.95 -24.91 -13.59
N SER A 197 4.15 -24.19 -12.83
CA SER A 197 4.29 -22.75 -12.62
C SER A 197 4.10 -22.39 -11.16
N TYR A 198 4.43 -21.15 -10.81
CA TYR A 198 4.21 -20.64 -9.47
C TYR A 198 2.73 -20.70 -9.09
N ASN A 199 2.44 -21.07 -7.85
CA ASN A 199 1.07 -21.16 -7.32
C ASN A 199 0.54 -19.78 -6.91
N PHE A 200 0.14 -19.00 -7.89
CA PHE A 200 -0.39 -17.65 -7.70
C PHE A 200 -1.73 -17.57 -6.96
N GLU A 201 -2.43 -18.66 -6.80
CA GLU A 201 -3.71 -18.65 -6.08
C GLU A 201 -3.52 -18.66 -4.56
N GLU A 202 -2.45 -19.28 -4.09
CA GLU A 202 -2.22 -19.51 -2.67
C GLU A 202 -1.05 -18.74 -2.06
N TYR A 203 -0.05 -18.38 -2.89
CA TYR A 203 1.17 -17.70 -2.43
C TYR A 203 1.32 -16.31 -3.05
N PRO A 204 2.00 -15.38 -2.36
CA PRO A 204 1.97 -13.98 -2.71
C PRO A 204 2.79 -13.67 -3.97
N ASN A 205 2.45 -12.55 -4.60
CA ASN A 205 3.38 -11.84 -5.46
C ASN A 205 4.24 -10.92 -4.59
N ALA A 206 5.55 -11.02 -4.69
CA ALA A 206 6.51 -10.28 -3.87
C ALA A 206 6.69 -8.84 -4.39
N ILE A 207 5.62 -8.05 -4.30
CA ILE A 207 5.58 -6.62 -4.63
C ILE A 207 4.81 -5.84 -3.56
N ASP A 208 4.77 -4.52 -3.69
CA ASP A 208 4.04 -3.58 -2.83
C ASP A 208 4.41 -3.68 -1.34
N PRO A 209 5.70 -3.58 -0.96
CA PRO A 209 6.09 -3.61 0.44
C PRO A 209 5.71 -2.32 1.16
N SER A 210 5.30 -2.42 2.40
CA SER A 210 5.18 -1.31 3.34
C SER A 210 5.76 -1.73 4.69
N VAL A 211 6.51 -0.84 5.33
CA VAL A 211 7.30 -1.13 6.54
C VAL A 211 6.92 -0.19 7.67
N PHE A 212 6.84 -0.73 8.87
CA PHE A 212 6.38 0.01 10.04
C PHE A 212 6.93 -0.59 11.33
N TYR A 213 6.85 0.18 12.42
CA TYR A 213 7.10 -0.30 13.77
C TYR A 213 5.80 -0.65 14.48
N ASP A 214 5.82 -1.73 15.27
CA ASP A 214 4.75 -1.99 16.22
C ASP A 214 4.96 -1.21 17.54
N THR A 215 4.05 -1.39 18.50
CA THR A 215 4.11 -0.73 19.79
C THR A 215 5.26 -1.18 20.68
N ASP A 216 5.93 -2.27 20.37
CA ASP A 216 7.10 -2.79 21.05
C ASP A 216 8.42 -2.45 20.32
N ASP A 217 8.37 -1.51 19.36
CA ASP A 217 9.50 -1.12 18.48
C ASP A 217 10.07 -2.29 17.63
N ARG A 218 9.26 -3.31 17.36
CA ARG A 218 9.59 -4.34 16.39
C ARG A 218 9.24 -3.86 14.98
N MET A 219 10.10 -4.16 14.03
CA MET A 219 9.94 -3.74 12.64
C MET A 219 9.23 -4.83 11.83
N TRP A 220 8.26 -4.43 11.04
CA TRP A 220 7.42 -5.32 10.24
C TRP A 220 7.31 -4.85 8.80
N MET A 221 7.05 -5.79 7.91
CA MET A 221 6.73 -5.54 6.51
C MET A 221 5.44 -6.26 6.14
N VAL A 222 4.51 -5.50 5.57
CA VAL A 222 3.32 -6.03 4.91
C VAL A 222 3.50 -5.89 3.40
N TYR A 223 3.10 -6.90 2.62
CA TYR A 223 3.32 -6.91 1.17
C TYR A 223 2.33 -7.84 0.46
N GLY A 224 2.30 -7.76 -0.84
CA GLY A 224 1.52 -8.62 -1.70
C GLY A 224 0.60 -7.86 -2.65
N SER A 225 0.22 -8.53 -3.71
CA SER A 225 -0.66 -7.99 -4.75
C SER A 225 -1.35 -9.14 -5.46
N TRP A 226 -2.67 -9.12 -5.46
CA TRP A 226 -3.49 -10.18 -6.08
C TRP A 226 -3.07 -11.57 -5.60
N SER A 227 -2.74 -12.48 -6.50
CA SER A 227 -2.13 -13.78 -6.23
C SER A 227 -2.68 -14.46 -4.97
N GLY A 228 -1.80 -14.91 -4.06
CA GLY A 228 -2.19 -15.56 -2.80
C GLY A 228 -2.62 -14.59 -1.69
N GLY A 229 -2.67 -13.30 -1.95
CA GLY A 229 -3.14 -12.30 -0.99
C GLY A 229 -2.03 -11.47 -0.34
N ILE A 230 -2.34 -10.94 0.82
CA ILE A 230 -1.50 -10.01 1.59
C ILE A 230 -0.84 -10.76 2.75
N TYR A 231 0.47 -10.54 2.90
CA TYR A 231 1.33 -11.25 3.87
C TYR A 231 2.10 -10.29 4.76
N LEU A 232 2.46 -10.77 5.94
CA LEU A 232 3.20 -10.03 6.96
C LEU A 232 4.43 -10.83 7.40
N LEU A 233 5.58 -10.13 7.46
CA LEU A 233 6.85 -10.64 7.98
C LEU A 233 7.46 -9.64 8.96
N GLU A 234 8.14 -10.16 9.96
CA GLU A 234 9.00 -9.34 10.83
C GLU A 234 10.35 -9.08 10.12
N ILE A 235 10.93 -7.90 10.38
CA ILE A 235 12.26 -7.52 9.89
C ILE A 235 13.22 -7.49 11.07
N ASP A 236 14.43 -8.03 10.86
CA ASP A 236 15.54 -7.82 11.78
C ASP A 236 16.11 -6.40 11.58
N PRO A 237 15.97 -5.49 12.56
CA PRO A 237 16.42 -4.12 12.39
C PRO A 237 17.94 -4.00 12.31
N ALA A 238 18.70 -4.99 12.80
CA ALA A 238 20.16 -4.97 12.72
C ALA A 238 20.69 -5.19 11.30
N THR A 239 19.94 -5.91 10.47
CA THR A 239 20.35 -6.29 9.12
C THR A 239 19.44 -5.75 8.01
N GLY A 240 18.20 -5.39 8.34
CA GLY A 240 17.16 -5.04 7.37
C GLY A 240 16.54 -6.24 6.66
N GLN A 241 17.01 -7.45 6.92
CA GLN A 241 16.50 -8.70 6.35
C GLN A 241 15.20 -9.11 7.04
N VAL A 242 14.37 -9.87 6.32
CA VAL A 242 13.19 -10.49 6.92
C VAL A 242 13.58 -11.62 7.86
N ILE A 243 12.78 -11.83 8.90
CA ILE A 243 12.88 -12.98 9.79
C ILE A 243 11.86 -14.01 9.31
N HIS A 244 12.35 -15.13 8.77
CA HIS A 244 11.49 -16.20 8.34
C HIS A 244 10.93 -16.96 9.54
N PRO A 245 9.59 -17.06 9.69
CA PRO A 245 8.97 -17.71 10.84
C PRO A 245 9.01 -19.24 10.72
N GLU A 246 8.68 -19.92 11.80
CA GLU A 246 8.29 -21.32 11.71
C GLU A 246 6.89 -21.43 11.09
N ALA A 247 6.68 -22.44 10.25
CA ALA A 247 5.38 -22.69 9.64
C ALA A 247 4.32 -23.02 10.69
N ASP A 248 3.15 -22.43 10.57
CA ASP A 248 1.99 -22.67 11.42
C ASP A 248 0.71 -22.62 10.57
N GLU A 249 0.27 -23.80 10.12
CA GLU A 249 -0.91 -23.91 9.25
C GLU A 249 -2.19 -23.45 9.95
N GLU A 250 -2.31 -23.65 11.28
CA GLU A 250 -3.48 -23.24 12.05
C GLU A 250 -3.69 -21.70 12.02
N HIS A 251 -2.58 -20.96 11.99
CA HIS A 251 -2.59 -19.49 11.96
C HIS A 251 -2.20 -18.89 10.61
N ASN A 252 -2.23 -19.67 9.54
CA ASN A 252 -1.87 -19.26 8.17
C ASN A 252 -0.46 -18.64 8.05
N VAL A 253 0.52 -19.22 8.74
CA VAL A 253 1.92 -18.81 8.68
C VAL A 253 2.71 -19.77 7.79
N ASP A 254 3.26 -19.23 6.70
CA ASP A 254 4.20 -19.93 5.84
C ASP A 254 5.63 -19.64 6.28
N ALA A 255 6.49 -20.68 6.22
CA ALA A 255 7.88 -20.57 6.68
C ALA A 255 8.73 -19.58 5.88
N TYR A 256 8.38 -19.33 4.62
CA TYR A 256 9.11 -18.40 3.77
C TYR A 256 8.40 -17.05 3.62
N TYR A 257 7.11 -17.06 3.31
CA TYR A 257 6.32 -15.86 3.00
C TYR A 257 5.74 -15.15 4.23
N GLY A 258 5.68 -15.81 5.39
CA GLY A 258 5.10 -15.24 6.59
C GLY A 258 3.60 -15.48 6.75
N LYS A 259 2.93 -14.63 7.51
CA LYS A 259 1.51 -14.78 7.82
C LYS A 259 0.64 -14.17 6.73
N LYS A 260 -0.27 -14.97 6.17
CA LYS A 260 -1.35 -14.46 5.31
C LYS A 260 -2.37 -13.72 6.16
N LEU A 261 -2.61 -12.44 5.83
CA LEU A 261 -3.59 -11.61 6.53
C LEU A 261 -4.97 -11.70 5.90
N LEU A 262 -5.07 -11.62 4.58
CA LEU A 262 -6.33 -11.69 3.84
C LEU A 262 -6.08 -11.92 2.34
N GLY A 263 -7.14 -12.17 1.58
CA GLY A 263 -7.07 -12.38 0.15
C GLY A 263 -6.76 -13.82 -0.24
N GLY A 264 -6.18 -14.00 -1.40
CA GLY A 264 -5.94 -15.27 -2.06
C GLY A 264 -6.88 -15.52 -3.24
N GLY A 265 -6.69 -16.62 -3.97
CA GLY A 265 -7.52 -16.95 -5.13
C GLY A 265 -7.42 -15.90 -6.25
N HIS A 266 -6.30 -15.21 -6.34
CA HIS A 266 -6.05 -14.14 -7.31
C HIS A 266 -7.09 -13.02 -7.29
N LYS A 267 -7.61 -12.68 -6.11
CA LYS A 267 -8.52 -11.54 -5.92
C LYS A 267 -7.77 -10.22 -6.11
N SER A 268 -8.44 -9.20 -6.64
CA SER A 268 -7.84 -7.88 -6.88
C SER A 268 -7.68 -7.07 -5.60
N ILE A 269 -6.74 -7.47 -4.77
CA ILE A 269 -6.36 -6.84 -3.50
C ILE A 269 -4.87 -6.61 -3.53
N GLU A 270 -4.43 -5.35 -3.41
CA GLU A 270 -3.02 -4.98 -3.48
C GLU A 270 -2.70 -3.76 -2.61
N ALA A 271 -1.46 -3.29 -2.66
CA ALA A 271 -1.01 -2.07 -2.02
C ALA A 271 -1.31 -2.01 -0.52
N PRO A 272 -0.89 -3.01 0.27
CA PRO A 272 -1.14 -2.97 1.70
C PRO A 272 -0.33 -1.87 2.38
N TYR A 273 -0.92 -1.22 3.36
CA TYR A 273 -0.28 -0.24 4.23
C TYR A 273 -0.84 -0.35 5.64
N ILE A 274 0.02 -0.43 6.65
CA ILE A 274 -0.42 -0.52 8.05
C ILE A 274 -0.01 0.74 8.81
N LEU A 275 -0.97 1.36 9.49
CA LEU A 275 -0.80 2.52 10.35
C LEU A 275 -1.36 2.21 11.74
N TYR A 276 -0.56 2.42 12.78
CA TYR A 276 -1.02 2.33 14.17
C TYR A 276 -1.54 3.69 14.66
N ASP A 277 -2.69 3.68 15.32
CA ASP A 277 -3.29 4.84 15.97
C ASP A 277 -3.34 4.63 17.47
N GLU A 278 -2.55 5.42 18.23
CA GLU A 278 -2.51 5.37 19.68
C GLU A 278 -3.86 5.71 20.33
N THR A 279 -4.65 6.58 19.70
CA THR A 279 -5.94 7.03 20.23
C THR A 279 -6.95 5.90 20.28
N THR A 280 -7.01 5.08 19.24
CA THR A 280 -7.93 3.93 19.16
C THR A 280 -7.28 2.63 19.65
N GLY A 281 -5.95 2.55 19.64
CA GLY A 281 -5.17 1.35 19.93
C GLY A 281 -5.29 0.28 18.87
N TYR A 282 -5.64 0.66 17.63
CA TYR A 282 -5.74 -0.25 16.50
C TYR A 282 -4.60 -0.04 15.51
N TYR A 283 -4.19 -1.13 14.89
CA TYR A 283 -3.49 -1.14 13.60
C TYR A 283 -4.55 -1.13 12.50
N TYR A 284 -4.41 -0.20 11.57
CA TYR A 284 -5.29 -0.09 10.39
C TYR A 284 -4.55 -0.61 9.17
N LEU A 285 -5.11 -1.64 8.53
CA LEU A 285 -4.62 -2.16 7.26
C LEU A 285 -5.45 -1.57 6.12
N TYR A 286 -4.79 -0.77 5.29
CA TYR A 286 -5.34 -0.25 4.05
C TYR A 286 -4.91 -1.16 2.91
N VAL A 287 -5.82 -1.45 2.01
CA VAL A 287 -5.56 -2.16 0.75
C VAL A 287 -6.32 -1.50 -0.39
N SER A 288 -5.90 -1.75 -1.62
CA SER A 288 -6.58 -1.26 -2.82
C SER A 288 -7.24 -2.41 -3.56
N TYR A 289 -8.51 -2.22 -3.93
CA TYR A 289 -9.31 -3.14 -4.75
C TYR A 289 -9.44 -2.63 -6.18
N GLY A 290 -9.64 -3.55 -7.11
CA GLY A 290 -9.83 -3.23 -8.52
C GLY A 290 -8.54 -3.09 -9.29
N THR A 291 -8.58 -2.39 -10.41
CA THR A 291 -7.41 -2.09 -11.24
C THR A 291 -7.16 -0.59 -11.33
N LEU A 292 -5.89 -0.22 -11.47
CA LEU A 292 -5.44 1.17 -11.39
C LEU A 292 -5.77 2.06 -12.59
N THR A 293 -6.30 1.49 -13.68
CA THR A 293 -6.71 2.27 -14.85
C THR A 293 -7.96 3.10 -14.57
N SER A 294 -8.20 4.16 -15.33
CA SER A 294 -9.33 5.08 -15.12
C SER A 294 -10.72 4.39 -15.12
N SER A 295 -10.84 3.26 -15.80
CA SER A 295 -12.05 2.42 -15.83
C SER A 295 -12.04 1.25 -14.84
N GLY A 296 -10.97 1.07 -14.08
CA GLY A 296 -10.72 -0.15 -13.31
C GLY A 296 -11.36 -0.21 -11.93
N GLY A 297 -12.00 0.87 -11.48
CA GLY A 297 -12.67 0.91 -10.19
C GLY A 297 -11.75 0.85 -8.98
N TYR A 298 -10.50 1.29 -9.13
CA TYR A 298 -9.51 1.31 -8.04
C TYR A 298 -10.01 2.08 -6.83
N GLN A 299 -9.90 1.49 -5.65
CA GLN A 299 -10.44 2.05 -4.42
C GLN A 299 -9.69 1.53 -3.20
N VAL A 300 -9.59 2.34 -2.16
CA VAL A 300 -9.00 1.96 -0.87
C VAL A 300 -10.08 1.36 0.03
N ARG A 301 -9.77 0.22 0.64
CA ARG A 301 -10.54 -0.42 1.70
C ARG A 301 -9.69 -0.53 2.97
N VAL A 302 -10.34 -0.50 4.14
CA VAL A 302 -9.65 -0.55 5.42
C VAL A 302 -10.20 -1.65 6.33
N PHE A 303 -9.27 -2.30 7.04
CA PHE A 303 -9.46 -3.32 8.07
C PHE A 303 -8.67 -2.89 9.30
N ARG A 304 -8.93 -3.48 10.47
CA ARG A 304 -8.17 -3.15 11.68
C ARG A 304 -7.98 -4.35 12.59
N SER A 305 -6.96 -4.25 13.44
CA SER A 305 -6.64 -5.24 14.47
C SER A 305 -6.06 -4.56 15.71
N LYS A 306 -6.30 -5.14 16.89
CA LYS A 306 -5.63 -4.74 18.15
C LYS A 306 -4.19 -5.26 18.24
N THR A 307 -3.84 -6.26 17.46
CA THR A 307 -2.51 -6.86 17.43
C THR A 307 -1.89 -6.71 16.05
N VAL A 308 -0.56 -6.59 15.99
CA VAL A 308 0.16 -6.35 14.73
C VAL A 308 0.00 -7.49 13.71
N ASP A 309 -0.11 -8.71 14.19
CA ASP A 309 -0.24 -9.91 13.37
C ASP A 309 -1.69 -10.34 13.07
N GLY A 310 -2.67 -9.53 13.47
CA GLY A 310 -4.07 -9.70 13.08
C GLY A 310 -4.89 -10.55 14.07
N ASP A 311 -6.11 -10.99 13.76
CA ASP A 311 -6.74 -10.82 12.43
C ASP A 311 -7.13 -9.35 12.18
N TYR A 312 -6.88 -8.92 10.96
CA TYR A 312 -7.36 -7.63 10.46
C TYR A 312 -8.76 -7.82 9.91
N VAL A 313 -9.73 -7.15 10.50
CA VAL A 313 -11.16 -7.34 10.21
C VAL A 313 -11.85 -6.02 9.87
N ASP A 314 -12.93 -6.11 9.14
CA ASP A 314 -13.82 -4.98 8.89
C ASP A 314 -14.80 -4.75 10.04
N MET A 315 -15.78 -3.86 9.85
CA MET A 315 -16.77 -3.50 10.85
C MET A 315 -17.74 -4.66 11.20
N ASN A 316 -17.77 -5.72 10.42
CA ASN A 316 -18.52 -6.95 10.73
C ASN A 316 -17.67 -8.01 11.45
N GLY A 317 -16.37 -7.73 11.69
CA GLY A 317 -15.44 -8.69 12.25
C GLY A 317 -14.97 -9.75 11.23
N GLU A 318 -14.99 -9.42 9.95
CA GLU A 318 -14.70 -10.33 8.85
C GLU A 318 -13.61 -9.78 7.92
N TYR A 319 -12.99 -10.67 7.13
CA TYR A 319 -12.01 -10.33 6.09
C TYR A 319 -12.17 -11.29 4.89
N PRO A 320 -11.80 -10.86 3.68
CA PRO A 320 -11.95 -11.69 2.50
C PRO A 320 -10.88 -12.78 2.44
N THR A 321 -11.30 -13.96 2.00
CA THR A 321 -10.47 -15.12 1.68
C THR A 321 -10.56 -15.44 0.18
N ALA A 322 -9.86 -16.49 -0.26
CA ALA A 322 -9.93 -16.96 -1.64
C ALA A 322 -11.34 -17.38 -2.09
N ASP A 323 -12.19 -17.79 -1.15
CA ASP A 323 -13.49 -18.43 -1.44
C ASP A 323 -14.66 -17.46 -1.48
N VAL A 324 -14.44 -16.16 -1.21
CA VAL A 324 -15.51 -15.16 -1.13
C VAL A 324 -15.33 -14.04 -2.15
N ASP A 325 -16.40 -13.31 -2.42
CA ASP A 325 -16.30 -12.05 -3.17
C ASP A 325 -15.73 -10.97 -2.26
N HIS A 326 -14.46 -10.62 -2.48
CA HIS A 326 -13.75 -9.64 -1.67
C HIS A 326 -14.42 -8.26 -1.64
N GLN A 327 -15.17 -7.89 -2.68
CA GLN A 327 -15.83 -6.58 -2.76
C GLN A 327 -16.90 -6.37 -1.66
N LEU A 328 -17.33 -7.42 -1.01
CA LEU A 328 -18.29 -7.36 0.10
C LEU A 328 -17.63 -7.06 1.46
N TYR A 329 -16.31 -6.99 1.52
CA TYR A 329 -15.53 -6.87 2.76
C TYR A 329 -14.67 -5.62 2.77
N GLY A 330 -14.41 -5.13 3.98
CA GLY A 330 -13.62 -3.93 4.20
C GLY A 330 -14.44 -2.63 4.06
N LEU A 331 -14.14 -1.66 4.91
CA LEU A 331 -14.75 -0.33 4.81
C LEU A 331 -14.20 0.39 3.59
N LYS A 332 -15.06 0.78 2.66
CA LYS A 332 -14.69 1.56 1.49
C LYS A 332 -14.36 2.99 1.90
N LEU A 333 -13.14 3.43 1.60
CA LEU A 333 -12.64 4.75 1.97
C LEU A 333 -12.61 5.72 0.79
N THR A 334 -12.14 5.27 -0.37
CA THR A 334 -12.08 6.07 -1.60
C THR A 334 -12.82 5.40 -2.75
N GLY A 335 -12.97 6.11 -3.84
CA GLY A 335 -13.58 5.61 -5.08
C GLY A 335 -13.59 6.68 -6.16
N ASN A 336 -14.40 6.47 -7.18
CA ASN A 336 -14.63 7.46 -8.22
C ASN A 336 -15.60 8.52 -7.69
N TYR A 337 -15.06 9.66 -7.26
CA TYR A 337 -15.83 10.75 -6.68
C TYR A 337 -15.65 12.06 -7.45
N LYS A 338 -16.74 12.80 -7.64
CA LYS A 338 -16.66 14.22 -7.88
C LYS A 338 -16.98 14.95 -6.55
N LEU A 339 -15.92 15.15 -5.76
CA LEU A 339 -16.00 15.86 -4.49
C LEU A 339 -16.34 17.35 -4.72
N PRO A 340 -16.91 18.07 -3.75
CA PRO A 340 -17.31 19.46 -3.91
C PRO A 340 -16.17 20.41 -4.30
N SER A 341 -14.95 20.07 -3.88
CA SER A 341 -13.73 20.84 -4.18
C SER A 341 -13.16 20.61 -5.58
N LEU A 342 -13.67 19.63 -6.34
CA LEU A 342 -13.06 19.21 -7.60
C LEU A 342 -13.75 19.82 -8.82
N GLU A 343 -12.96 20.26 -9.78
CA GLU A 343 -13.44 20.57 -11.14
C GLU A 343 -13.74 19.27 -11.91
N ARG A 344 -12.93 18.24 -11.72
CA ARG A 344 -13.03 16.92 -12.37
C ARG A 344 -13.13 15.83 -11.33
N ALA A 345 -13.87 14.78 -11.66
CA ALA A 345 -13.96 13.61 -10.79
C ALA A 345 -12.62 12.90 -10.67
N TYR A 346 -12.31 12.41 -9.47
CA TYR A 346 -11.29 11.40 -9.25
C TYR A 346 -11.75 10.07 -9.84
N MET A 347 -10.83 9.40 -10.50
CA MET A 347 -11.01 8.07 -11.07
C MET A 347 -9.84 7.19 -10.61
N ALA A 348 -10.13 5.94 -10.23
CA ALA A 348 -9.09 4.98 -9.84
C ALA A 348 -8.18 5.48 -8.72
N THR A 349 -8.77 5.79 -7.58
CA THR A 349 -8.09 6.25 -6.37
C THR A 349 -7.53 5.10 -5.58
N GLY A 350 -6.24 5.05 -5.34
CA GLY A 350 -5.66 3.93 -4.59
C GLY A 350 -4.15 3.96 -4.45
N HIS A 351 -3.63 2.83 -4.02
CA HIS A 351 -2.24 2.59 -3.63
C HIS A 351 -1.78 3.64 -2.63
N ASN A 352 -2.43 3.66 -1.49
CA ASN A 352 -2.24 4.68 -0.48
C ASN A 352 -1.09 4.41 0.46
N SER A 353 -0.59 5.49 1.02
CA SER A 353 0.04 5.56 2.32
C SER A 353 -0.80 6.43 3.26
N ALA A 354 -0.46 6.47 4.53
CA ALA A 354 -1.15 7.27 5.52
C ALA A 354 -0.18 7.66 6.64
N PHE A 355 -0.48 8.76 7.33
CA PHE A 355 0.28 9.16 8.50
C PHE A 355 -0.58 9.95 9.48
N ILE A 356 -0.08 10.09 10.70
CA ILE A 356 -0.66 10.90 11.77
C ILE A 356 0.35 11.99 12.10
N ASP A 357 -0.10 13.26 12.07
CA ASP A 357 0.76 14.39 12.41
C ASP A 357 0.90 14.59 13.94
N GLU A 358 1.70 15.56 14.35
CA GLU A 358 1.96 15.89 15.75
C GLU A 358 0.68 16.30 16.50
N ASP A 359 -0.31 16.84 15.81
CA ASP A 359 -1.59 17.24 16.39
C ASP A 359 -2.62 16.08 16.44
N GLY A 360 -2.25 14.91 15.95
CA GLY A 360 -3.10 13.71 15.90
C GLY A 360 -4.05 13.66 14.71
N ARG A 361 -3.85 14.54 13.70
CA ARG A 361 -4.62 14.49 12.46
C ARG A 361 -4.11 13.36 11.58
N GLN A 362 -5.04 12.64 10.99
CA GLN A 362 -4.73 11.54 10.09
C GLN A 362 -4.89 11.97 8.63
N TYR A 363 -3.97 11.53 7.79
CA TYR A 363 -3.94 11.85 6.36
C TYR A 363 -3.83 10.60 5.53
N LEU A 364 -4.62 10.58 4.46
CA LEU A 364 -4.54 9.57 3.40
C LEU A 364 -3.83 10.18 2.19
N VAL A 365 -2.79 9.51 1.73
CA VAL A 365 -1.99 9.90 0.56
C VAL A 365 -2.14 8.83 -0.50
N TYR A 366 -2.63 9.19 -1.68
CA TYR A 366 -2.87 8.23 -2.76
C TYR A 366 -2.67 8.89 -4.13
N HIS A 367 -2.58 8.09 -5.16
CA HIS A 367 -2.67 8.62 -6.51
C HIS A 367 -4.09 8.46 -7.07
N THR A 368 -4.44 9.34 -7.97
CA THR A 368 -5.71 9.32 -8.68
C THR A 368 -5.51 9.65 -10.15
N ARG A 369 -6.36 9.10 -10.98
CA ARG A 369 -6.62 9.57 -12.34
C ARG A 369 -7.81 10.52 -12.30
N PHE A 370 -8.13 11.10 -13.45
CA PHE A 370 -9.22 12.07 -13.56
C PHE A 370 -10.16 11.70 -14.70
N ASN A 371 -11.41 12.11 -14.60
CA ASN A 371 -12.39 11.92 -15.67
C ASN A 371 -12.12 12.90 -16.85
N ASN A 372 -11.03 12.69 -17.56
CA ASN A 372 -10.56 13.55 -18.66
C ASN A 372 -10.14 12.76 -19.91
N GLY A 373 -10.42 11.46 -19.96
CA GLY A 373 -10.10 10.60 -21.09
C GLY A 373 -8.61 10.21 -21.21
N THR A 374 -7.80 10.48 -20.17
CA THR A 374 -6.39 10.10 -20.10
C THR A 374 -6.10 9.16 -18.94
N GLU A 375 -4.95 8.50 -18.95
CA GLU A 375 -4.40 7.73 -17.83
C GLU A 375 -3.37 8.52 -17.00
N ASN A 376 -3.30 9.83 -17.20
CA ASN A 376 -2.46 10.69 -16.38
C ASN A 376 -2.92 10.63 -14.93
N HIS A 377 -1.96 10.54 -14.02
CA HIS A 377 -2.21 10.40 -12.59
C HIS A 377 -1.47 11.49 -11.81
N SER A 378 -1.89 11.69 -10.58
CA SER A 378 -1.33 12.68 -9.69
C SER A 378 -1.55 12.27 -8.24
N PRO A 379 -0.61 12.54 -7.32
CA PRO A 379 -0.84 12.33 -5.90
C PRO A 379 -1.82 13.36 -5.34
N ARG A 380 -2.59 12.93 -4.34
CA ARG A 380 -3.50 13.76 -3.57
C ARG A 380 -3.42 13.39 -2.10
N VAL A 381 -3.62 14.38 -1.24
CA VAL A 381 -3.65 14.22 0.21
C VAL A 381 -4.99 14.72 0.73
N HIS A 382 -5.68 13.85 1.46
CA HIS A 382 -6.92 14.19 2.16
C HIS A 382 -6.82 13.84 3.64
N GLN A 383 -7.30 14.71 4.50
CA GLN A 383 -7.44 14.39 5.90
C GLN A 383 -8.51 13.31 6.09
N MET A 384 -8.27 12.43 7.04
CA MET A 384 -9.25 11.47 7.51
C MET A 384 -9.75 11.86 8.90
N LEU A 385 -11.02 11.58 9.16
CA LEU A 385 -11.60 11.65 10.50
C LEU A 385 -11.96 10.26 10.96
N MET A 386 -11.79 10.01 12.25
CA MET A 386 -12.32 8.80 12.89
C MET A 386 -13.75 9.03 13.33
N ASN A 387 -14.65 8.08 13.05
CA ASN A 387 -15.95 8.06 13.65
C ASN A 387 -15.89 7.59 15.12
N GLU A 388 -17.00 7.59 15.84
CA GLU A 388 -17.07 7.20 17.23
C GLU A 388 -16.64 5.74 17.50
N ASP A 389 -16.80 4.87 16.51
CA ASP A 389 -16.39 3.46 16.56
C ASP A 389 -14.91 3.25 16.18
N GLY A 390 -14.21 4.32 15.84
CA GLY A 390 -12.78 4.27 15.43
C GLY A 390 -12.58 3.79 14.00
N TRP A 391 -13.48 4.11 13.07
CA TRP A 391 -13.30 3.88 11.64
C TRP A 391 -13.01 5.19 10.90
N PRO A 392 -12.04 5.20 9.97
CA PRO A 392 -11.69 6.40 9.23
C PRO A 392 -12.72 6.75 8.17
N CYS A 393 -12.84 8.04 7.90
CA CYS A 393 -13.62 8.62 6.84
C CYS A 393 -12.80 9.71 6.15
N GLU A 394 -12.69 9.66 4.83
CA GLU A 394 -11.97 10.67 4.05
C GLU A 394 -12.77 11.99 4.00
N LEU A 395 -12.09 13.11 4.24
CA LEU A 395 -12.69 14.43 4.03
C LEU A 395 -12.72 14.80 2.54
N PRO A 396 -13.77 15.52 2.10
CA PRO A 396 -13.99 15.84 0.69
C PRO A 396 -13.07 16.95 0.15
N TYR A 397 -12.14 17.45 0.94
CA TYR A 397 -11.23 18.52 0.57
C TYR A 397 -9.78 18.06 0.65
N GLN A 398 -8.96 18.52 -0.31
CA GLN A 398 -7.52 18.41 -0.17
C GLN A 398 -7.08 19.18 1.08
N THR A 399 -6.08 18.64 1.76
CA THR A 399 -5.66 19.16 3.05
C THR A 399 -4.34 19.90 2.96
N GLN A 400 -4.28 20.95 3.74
CA GLN A 400 -3.11 21.79 3.98
C GLN A 400 -2.55 21.52 5.38
#